data_4aec11999457abcbfa5f6e5fd33b9c99
#
_entry.id   4aec11999457abcbfa5f6e5fd33b9c99
#
_cell.length_a   1.000
_cell.length_b   1.000
_cell.length_c   1.000
_cell.angle_alpha   90.00
_cell.angle_beta   90.00
_cell.angle_gamma   90.00
#
_symmetry.space_group_name_H-M   'P 1'
#
loop_
_entity.id
_entity.type
_entity.pdbx_description
1 polymer ?
#
loop_
_entity_poly.entity_id
_entity_poly.type
_entity_poly.pdbx_seq_one_letter_code
_entity_poly.pdbx_strand_id
1 'polypeptide(L)'
;FILWFCWFGFNGGSTVAMASDDAMVSAGLVCFNTNLAAALATVAALITSWVRYGKPDVSLTFNGALAGLVAITAGCDMVDPFGAAIIGIVAGVLCIFSVEFFDNVVKIDDPVGAVSVHCMNGMWGTIATGLFSTSEGLLYGHGFRFFGVQVLGVVCVAAWVLVSMTVIFTIIKKTIGLRVSEKEEIDGLDIHEHGLAS
;
A
#
# COMPACT_ATOMS: atom_id res chain seq x y z
N PHE A 1 -3.43 -4.83 -13.16
CA PHE A 1 -4.29 -3.97 -14.00
C PHE A 1 -5.72 -3.91 -13.47
N ILE A 2 -6.35 -5.04 -13.16
CA ILE A 2 -7.73 -5.08 -12.61
C ILE A 2 -7.81 -4.26 -11.33
N LEU A 3 -6.88 -4.46 -10.37
CA LEU A 3 -6.84 -3.70 -9.12
C LEU A 3 -6.64 -2.20 -9.36
N TRP A 4 -5.78 -1.82 -10.28
CA TRP A 4 -5.59 -0.40 -10.64
C TRP A 4 -6.88 0.21 -11.18
N PHE A 5 -7.53 -0.47 -12.12
CA PHE A 5 -8.81 -0.01 -12.67
C PHE A 5 -9.89 0.13 -11.58
N CYS A 6 -10.03 -0.88 -10.71
CA CYS A 6 -11.00 -0.85 -9.61
C CYS A 6 -10.67 0.23 -8.57
N TRP A 7 -9.43 0.68 -8.47
CA TRP A 7 -9.02 1.71 -7.52
C TRP A 7 -9.60 3.09 -7.83
N PHE A 8 -9.92 3.37 -9.09
CA PHE A 8 -10.70 4.55 -9.44
C PHE A 8 -12.10 4.51 -8.79
N GLY A 9 -12.72 3.34 -8.75
CA GLY A 9 -13.96 3.13 -8.00
C GLY A 9 -13.75 3.23 -6.48
N PHE A 10 -12.64 2.70 -5.97
CA PHE A 10 -12.31 2.76 -4.55
C PHE A 10 -12.11 4.20 -4.07
N ASN A 11 -11.24 4.98 -4.69
CA ASN A 11 -10.96 6.35 -4.30
C ASN A 11 -12.03 7.33 -4.83
N GLY A 12 -12.34 7.28 -6.12
CA GLY A 12 -13.33 8.16 -6.73
C GLY A 12 -14.74 7.94 -6.18
N GLY A 13 -15.14 6.67 -5.97
CA GLY A 13 -16.43 6.34 -5.36
C GLY A 13 -16.55 6.75 -3.90
N SER A 14 -15.43 6.88 -3.19
CA SER A 14 -15.39 7.34 -1.79
C SER A 14 -15.72 8.82 -1.61
N THR A 15 -15.84 9.61 -2.69
CA THR A 15 -16.37 10.98 -2.65
C THR A 15 -17.85 11.03 -2.27
N VAL A 16 -18.56 9.92 -2.45
CA VAL A 16 -20.00 9.69 -2.10
C VAL A 16 -20.97 10.72 -2.66
N ALA A 17 -20.53 11.65 -3.51
CA ALA A 17 -21.35 12.69 -4.10
C ALA A 17 -20.85 13.01 -5.52
N MET A 18 -21.81 13.04 -6.48
CA MET A 18 -21.57 13.39 -7.89
C MET A 18 -22.65 14.33 -8.42
N ALA A 19 -23.43 14.94 -7.51
CA ALA A 19 -24.64 15.69 -7.89
C ALA A 19 -24.40 17.18 -8.13
N SER A 20 -23.15 17.68 -8.02
CA SER A 20 -22.79 19.06 -8.30
C SER A 20 -21.49 19.14 -9.09
N ASP A 21 -21.28 20.28 -9.75
CA ASP A 21 -20.04 20.52 -10.51
C ASP A 21 -18.79 20.43 -9.61
N ASP A 22 -18.85 20.97 -8.40
CA ASP A 22 -17.76 20.90 -7.43
C ASP A 22 -17.45 19.45 -7.00
N ALA A 23 -18.51 18.64 -6.80
CA ALA A 23 -18.34 17.21 -6.47
C ALA A 23 -17.72 16.42 -7.63
N MET A 24 -18.11 16.73 -8.87
CA MET A 24 -17.53 16.11 -10.07
C MET A 24 -16.07 16.51 -10.26
N VAL A 25 -15.72 17.79 -10.03
CA VAL A 25 -14.34 18.28 -10.09
C VAL A 25 -13.49 17.61 -9.02
N SER A 26 -14.00 17.50 -7.78
CA SER A 26 -13.30 16.80 -6.69
C SER A 26 -13.05 15.33 -7.03
N ALA A 27 -14.07 14.61 -7.50
CA ALA A 27 -13.91 13.21 -7.93
C ALA A 27 -12.90 13.06 -9.09
N GLY A 28 -12.90 14.00 -10.03
CA GLY A 28 -11.92 14.07 -11.12
C GLY A 28 -10.50 14.24 -10.60
N LEU A 29 -10.29 15.14 -9.64
CA LEU A 29 -8.98 15.34 -8.98
C LEU A 29 -8.53 14.08 -8.24
N VAL A 30 -9.42 13.43 -7.49
CA VAL A 30 -9.15 12.16 -6.80
C VAL A 30 -8.70 11.08 -7.76
N CYS A 31 -9.40 10.92 -8.89
CA CYS A 31 -9.01 9.96 -9.93
C CYS A 31 -7.67 10.32 -10.58
N PHE A 32 -7.43 11.60 -10.83
CA PHE A 32 -6.16 12.08 -11.39
C PHE A 32 -5.00 11.82 -10.44
N ASN A 33 -5.09 12.20 -9.17
CA ASN A 33 -4.08 11.97 -8.15
C ASN A 33 -3.80 10.47 -7.95
N THR A 34 -4.85 9.65 -7.94
CA THR A 34 -4.76 8.20 -7.85
C THR A 34 -3.94 7.62 -9.00
N ASN A 35 -4.25 8.02 -10.23
CA ASN A 35 -3.53 7.54 -11.41
C ASN A 35 -2.09 8.04 -11.44
N LEU A 36 -1.86 9.30 -11.10
CA LEU A 36 -0.52 9.92 -11.12
C LEU A 36 0.40 9.21 -10.11
N ALA A 37 -0.06 9.00 -8.88
CA ALA A 37 0.72 8.32 -7.86
C ALA A 37 1.04 6.88 -8.25
N ALA A 38 0.06 6.13 -8.76
CA ALA A 38 0.27 4.76 -9.24
C ALA A 38 1.28 4.68 -10.38
N ALA A 39 1.16 5.55 -11.38
CA ALA A 39 2.07 5.58 -12.54
C ALA A 39 3.51 5.91 -12.12
N LEU A 40 3.69 6.94 -11.30
CA LEU A 40 5.02 7.33 -10.82
C LEU A 40 5.63 6.29 -9.87
N ALA A 41 4.83 5.65 -9.03
CA ALA A 41 5.29 4.55 -8.18
C ALA A 41 5.74 3.34 -9.01
N THR A 42 5.03 3.02 -10.10
CA THR A 42 5.41 1.97 -11.04
C THR A 42 6.79 2.25 -11.65
N VAL A 43 6.98 3.47 -12.16
CA VAL A 43 8.26 3.89 -12.76
C VAL A 43 9.38 3.91 -11.71
N ALA A 44 9.10 4.42 -10.51
CA ALA A 44 10.07 4.46 -9.43
C ALA A 44 10.50 3.04 -8.99
N ALA A 45 9.55 2.11 -8.85
CA ALA A 45 9.83 0.72 -8.51
C ALA A 45 10.62 0.01 -9.63
N LEU A 46 10.24 0.23 -10.90
CA LEU A 46 10.98 -0.29 -12.05
C LEU A 46 12.44 0.18 -12.04
N ILE A 47 12.67 1.48 -11.90
CA ILE A 47 14.03 2.06 -11.88
C ILE A 47 14.80 1.54 -10.67
N THR A 48 14.17 1.53 -9.48
CA THR A 48 14.82 1.08 -8.24
C THR A 48 15.22 -0.39 -8.34
N SER A 49 14.34 -1.28 -8.81
CA SER A 49 14.67 -2.69 -9.01
C SER A 49 15.74 -2.88 -10.07
N TRP A 50 15.71 -2.10 -11.15
CA TRP A 50 16.73 -2.14 -12.19
C TRP A 50 18.12 -1.76 -11.68
N VAL A 51 18.21 -0.64 -10.95
CA VAL A 51 19.49 -0.19 -10.37
C VAL A 51 20.00 -1.20 -9.32
N ARG A 52 19.09 -1.79 -8.56
CA ARG A 52 19.42 -2.68 -7.45
C ARG A 52 19.84 -4.08 -7.90
N TYR A 53 19.16 -4.62 -8.91
CA TYR A 53 19.33 -6.02 -9.35
C TYR A 53 19.95 -6.16 -10.74
N GLY A 54 20.30 -5.05 -11.39
CA GLY A 54 20.91 -5.03 -12.73
C GLY A 54 19.93 -5.23 -13.89
N LYS A 55 18.66 -5.54 -13.61
CA LYS A 55 17.55 -5.64 -14.55
C LYS A 55 16.23 -5.39 -13.83
N PRO A 56 15.21 -4.84 -14.51
CA PRO A 56 13.91 -4.58 -13.89
C PRO A 56 13.20 -5.90 -13.57
N ASP A 57 12.60 -5.95 -12.37
CA ASP A 57 11.75 -7.06 -11.95
C ASP A 57 10.28 -6.71 -12.23
N VAL A 58 9.57 -7.62 -12.92
CA VAL A 58 8.18 -7.40 -13.34
C VAL A 58 7.23 -7.43 -12.14
N SER A 59 7.41 -8.39 -11.22
CA SER A 59 6.57 -8.53 -10.03
C SER A 59 6.71 -7.32 -9.12
N LEU A 60 7.94 -6.91 -8.83
CA LEU A 60 8.22 -5.72 -8.02
C LEU A 60 7.74 -4.44 -8.70
N THR A 61 7.79 -4.35 -10.02
CA THR A 61 7.24 -3.21 -10.77
C THR A 61 5.72 -3.11 -10.59
N PHE A 62 4.99 -4.23 -10.66
CA PHE A 62 3.55 -4.25 -10.41
C PHE A 62 3.20 -4.01 -8.94
N ASN A 63 4.00 -4.53 -8.01
CA ASN A 63 3.86 -4.19 -6.59
C ASN A 63 4.08 -2.69 -6.35
N GLY A 64 4.99 -2.06 -7.08
CA GLY A 64 5.16 -0.61 -7.07
C GLY A 64 3.90 0.15 -7.47
N ALA A 65 3.19 -0.32 -8.51
CA ALA A 65 1.91 0.27 -8.90
C ALA A 65 0.88 0.22 -7.75
N LEU A 66 0.73 -0.95 -7.13
CA LEU A 66 -0.17 -1.14 -5.99
C LEU A 66 0.27 -0.30 -4.78
N ALA A 67 1.57 -0.22 -4.52
CA ALA A 67 2.11 0.61 -3.44
C ALA A 67 1.76 2.09 -3.62
N GLY A 68 1.82 2.60 -4.85
CA GLY A 68 1.39 3.97 -5.19
C GLY A 68 -0.10 4.18 -4.97
N LEU A 69 -0.93 3.23 -5.38
CA LEU A 69 -2.39 3.25 -5.14
C LEU A 69 -2.70 3.27 -3.64
N VAL A 70 -2.06 2.41 -2.87
CA VAL A 70 -2.22 2.36 -1.41
C VAL A 70 -1.79 3.67 -0.75
N ALA A 71 -0.61 4.17 -1.11
CA ALA A 71 -0.05 5.37 -0.50
C ALA A 71 -0.90 6.63 -0.76
N ILE A 72 -1.48 6.77 -1.95
CA ILE A 72 -2.29 7.95 -2.27
C ILE A 72 -3.69 7.90 -1.64
N THR A 73 -4.18 6.71 -1.28
CA THR A 73 -5.57 6.51 -0.84
C THR A 73 -5.94 7.37 0.37
N ALA A 74 -5.03 7.56 1.33
CA ALA A 74 -5.30 8.32 2.54
C ALA A 74 -5.52 9.83 2.29
N GLY A 75 -4.94 10.38 1.23
CA GLY A 75 -4.93 11.82 0.97
C GLY A 75 -5.31 12.22 -0.44
N CYS A 76 -5.92 11.32 -1.23
CA CYS A 76 -6.19 11.56 -2.65
C CYS A 76 -7.08 12.79 -2.94
N ASP A 77 -7.92 13.19 -1.99
CA ASP A 77 -8.79 14.38 -2.02
C ASP A 77 -8.18 15.61 -1.32
N MET A 78 -7.11 15.43 -0.57
CA MET A 78 -6.50 16.47 0.28
C MET A 78 -5.19 17.03 -0.29
N VAL A 79 -4.55 16.31 -1.21
CA VAL A 79 -3.26 16.71 -1.80
C VAL A 79 -3.42 17.23 -3.22
N ASP A 80 -2.54 18.11 -3.62
CA ASP A 80 -2.43 18.54 -5.01
C ASP A 80 -1.65 17.52 -5.86
N PRO A 81 -1.61 17.66 -7.18
CA PRO A 81 -0.87 16.76 -8.06
C PRO A 81 0.63 16.68 -7.77
N PHE A 82 1.24 17.72 -7.24
CA PHE A 82 2.64 17.70 -6.87
C PHE A 82 2.88 16.81 -5.63
N GLY A 83 2.04 16.95 -4.60
CA GLY A 83 2.05 16.06 -3.44
C GLY A 83 1.79 14.60 -3.84
N ALA A 84 0.80 14.36 -4.70
CA ALA A 84 0.49 13.02 -5.22
C ALA A 84 1.68 12.39 -5.97
N ALA A 85 2.41 13.18 -6.76
CA ALA A 85 3.61 12.73 -7.47
C ALA A 85 4.70 12.26 -6.50
N ILE A 86 5.00 13.07 -5.48
CA ILE A 86 6.03 12.73 -4.47
C ILE A 86 5.60 11.49 -3.68
N ILE A 87 4.34 11.41 -3.26
CA ILE A 87 3.79 10.26 -2.53
C ILE A 87 4.00 8.98 -3.34
N GLY A 88 3.69 9.02 -4.65
CA GLY A 88 3.87 7.87 -5.54
C GLY A 88 5.33 7.48 -5.73
N ILE A 89 6.22 8.42 -6.01
CA ILE A 89 7.66 8.14 -6.19
C ILE A 89 8.24 7.47 -4.94
N VAL A 90 7.97 8.04 -3.77
CA VAL A 90 8.46 7.48 -2.50
C VAL A 90 7.86 6.09 -2.26
N ALA A 91 6.58 5.88 -2.55
CA ALA A 91 5.93 4.58 -2.40
C ALA A 91 6.58 3.49 -3.25
N GLY A 92 6.92 3.79 -4.51
CA GLY A 92 7.59 2.84 -5.39
C GLY A 92 8.97 2.42 -4.87
N VAL A 93 9.76 3.39 -4.40
CA VAL A 93 11.07 3.13 -3.78
C VAL A 93 10.92 2.36 -2.47
N LEU A 94 10.03 2.81 -1.60
CA LEU A 94 9.77 2.20 -0.29
C LEU A 94 9.31 0.74 -0.43
N CYS A 95 8.50 0.43 -1.43
CA CYS A 95 8.03 -0.93 -1.69
C CYS A 95 9.21 -1.90 -1.89
N ILE A 96 10.19 -1.54 -2.73
CA ILE A 96 11.36 -2.39 -3.01
C ILE A 96 12.18 -2.64 -1.73
N PHE A 97 12.51 -1.58 -1.01
CA PHE A 97 13.30 -1.71 0.23
C PHE A 97 12.53 -2.43 1.34
N SER A 98 11.20 -2.31 1.38
CA SER A 98 10.36 -3.02 2.34
C SER A 98 10.37 -4.52 2.09
N VAL A 99 10.24 -4.95 0.83
CA VAL A 99 10.35 -6.38 0.48
C VAL A 99 11.69 -6.93 0.93
N GLU A 100 12.80 -6.27 0.57
CA GLU A 100 14.13 -6.69 1.01
C GLU A 100 14.27 -6.75 2.54
N PHE A 101 13.69 -5.79 3.23
CA PHE A 101 13.75 -5.72 4.70
C PHE A 101 13.00 -6.88 5.34
N PHE A 102 11.77 -7.18 4.89
CA PHE A 102 11.01 -8.29 5.45
C PHE A 102 11.65 -9.64 5.13
N ASP A 103 12.10 -9.86 3.91
CA ASP A 103 12.69 -11.13 3.49
C ASP A 103 14.07 -11.37 4.13
N ASN A 104 14.96 -10.37 4.10
CA ASN A 104 16.36 -10.60 4.45
C ASN A 104 16.69 -10.25 5.91
N VAL A 105 16.00 -9.25 6.51
CA VAL A 105 16.31 -8.76 7.86
C VAL A 105 15.35 -9.35 8.89
N VAL A 106 14.05 -9.18 8.67
CA VAL A 106 13.01 -9.67 9.59
C VAL A 106 12.79 -11.17 9.41
N LYS A 107 13.04 -11.68 8.21
CA LYS A 107 12.86 -13.09 7.83
C LYS A 107 11.41 -13.55 8.03
N ILE A 108 10.48 -12.68 7.67
CA ILE A 108 9.05 -12.98 7.58
C ILE A 108 8.73 -13.21 6.11
N ASP A 109 8.11 -14.36 5.85
CA ASP A 109 7.65 -14.72 4.51
C ASP A 109 6.52 -13.80 4.06
N ASP A 110 6.78 -13.03 3.01
CA ASP A 110 5.82 -12.12 2.35
C ASP A 110 5.83 -12.37 0.83
N PRO A 111 5.38 -13.57 0.38
CA PRO A 111 5.63 -14.09 -0.97
C PRO A 111 5.08 -13.21 -2.09
N VAL A 112 4.05 -12.43 -1.81
CA VAL A 112 3.44 -11.50 -2.79
C VAL A 112 3.72 -10.04 -2.46
N GLY A 113 4.50 -9.75 -1.44
CA GLY A 113 4.82 -8.39 -1.00
C GLY A 113 3.63 -7.67 -0.34
N ALA A 114 2.68 -8.40 0.24
CA ALA A 114 1.47 -7.80 0.81
C ALA A 114 1.77 -6.86 1.97
N VAL A 115 2.67 -7.23 2.88
CA VAL A 115 3.10 -6.36 3.99
C VAL A 115 3.81 -5.11 3.46
N SER A 116 4.69 -5.30 2.49
CA SER A 116 5.46 -4.22 1.86
C SER A 116 4.56 -3.25 1.10
N VAL A 117 3.58 -3.75 0.36
CA VAL A 117 2.64 -2.93 -0.42
C VAL A 117 1.62 -2.25 0.48
N HIS A 118 0.93 -2.99 1.36
CA HIS A 118 -0.22 -2.45 2.10
C HIS A 118 0.17 -1.84 3.45
N CYS A 119 0.96 -2.52 4.27
CA CYS A 119 1.33 -2.01 5.59
C CYS A 119 2.29 -0.81 5.47
N MET A 120 3.44 -1.00 4.83
CA MET A 120 4.46 0.06 4.77
C MET A 120 3.99 1.27 3.97
N ASN A 121 3.35 1.05 2.83
CA ASN A 121 2.88 2.15 2.01
C ASN A 121 1.56 2.76 2.51
N GLY A 122 0.74 2.03 3.26
CA GLY A 122 -0.41 2.60 3.97
C GLY A 122 0.01 3.53 5.11
N MET A 123 1.02 3.13 5.89
CA MET A 123 1.63 4.01 6.91
C MET A 123 2.26 5.26 6.27
N TRP A 124 3.03 5.07 5.19
CA TRP A 124 3.60 6.18 4.44
C TRP A 124 2.52 7.13 3.93
N GLY A 125 1.47 6.65 3.27
CA GLY A 125 0.40 7.46 2.72
C GLY A 125 -0.33 8.28 3.78
N THR A 126 -0.63 7.67 4.93
CA THR A 126 -1.26 8.37 6.05
C THR A 126 -0.36 9.49 6.61
N ILE A 127 0.93 9.20 6.81
CA ILE A 127 1.91 10.23 7.25
C ILE A 127 2.07 11.31 6.19
N ALA A 128 2.12 10.93 4.92
CA ALA A 128 2.27 11.85 3.79
C ALA A 128 1.07 12.79 3.65
N THR A 129 -0.15 12.35 3.97
CA THR A 129 -1.32 13.23 4.04
C THR A 129 -1.08 14.36 5.05
N GLY A 130 -0.49 14.04 6.20
CA GLY A 130 -0.10 15.06 7.20
C GLY A 130 0.97 16.03 6.71
N LEU A 131 1.79 15.63 5.74
CA LEU A 131 2.81 16.48 5.13
C LEU A 131 2.25 17.33 3.99
N PHE A 132 1.49 16.72 3.06
CA PHE A 132 1.14 17.28 1.76
C PHE A 132 -0.31 17.73 1.62
N SER A 133 -1.14 17.67 2.68
CA SER A 133 -2.48 18.25 2.63
C SER A 133 -2.39 19.74 2.34
N THR A 134 -3.13 20.21 1.33
CA THR A 134 -3.12 21.61 0.92
C THR A 134 -3.75 22.54 1.96
N SER A 135 -4.70 22.01 2.77
CA SER A 135 -5.44 22.78 3.78
C SER A 135 -4.88 22.67 5.19
N GLU A 136 -4.14 21.59 5.54
CA GLU A 136 -3.71 21.31 6.91
C GLU A 136 -2.27 20.77 6.99
N GLY A 137 -1.61 20.55 5.85
CA GLY A 137 -0.31 19.91 5.75
C GLY A 137 0.85 20.74 6.29
N LEU A 138 1.80 20.05 6.88
CA LEU A 138 3.00 20.67 7.46
C LEU A 138 3.80 21.46 6.42
N LEU A 139 3.96 20.92 5.22
CA LEU A 139 4.76 21.54 4.15
C LEU A 139 4.05 22.74 3.49
N TYR A 140 2.75 22.88 3.70
CA TYR A 140 1.96 24.05 3.27
C TYR A 140 1.82 25.13 4.36
N GLY A 141 2.57 25.00 5.47
CA GLY A 141 2.66 26.02 6.50
C GLY A 141 1.59 25.98 7.59
N HIS A 142 0.79 24.88 7.68
CA HIS A 142 -0.29 24.76 8.65
C HIS A 142 0.14 24.17 10.01
N GLY A 143 1.45 24.00 10.23
CA GLY A 143 2.01 23.57 11.52
C GLY A 143 1.93 22.06 11.75
N PHE A 144 2.42 21.63 12.92
CA PHE A 144 2.65 20.22 13.22
C PHE A 144 1.42 19.43 13.69
N ARG A 145 0.30 20.09 13.97
CA ARG A 145 -0.86 19.45 14.61
C ARG A 145 -1.43 18.32 13.78
N PHE A 146 -1.76 18.59 12.53
CA PHE A 146 -2.37 17.58 11.66
C PHE A 146 -1.40 16.44 11.36
N PHE A 147 -0.14 16.77 11.07
CA PHE A 147 0.92 15.76 10.90
C PHE A 147 1.05 14.86 12.15
N GLY A 148 1.09 15.45 13.35
CA GLY A 148 1.17 14.69 14.60
C GLY A 148 -0.03 13.77 14.81
N VAL A 149 -1.24 14.20 14.43
CA VAL A 149 -2.45 13.37 14.48
C VAL A 149 -2.36 12.17 13.52
N GLN A 150 -1.84 12.37 12.30
CA GLN A 150 -1.65 11.28 11.34
C GLN A 150 -0.64 10.26 11.86
N VAL A 151 0.49 10.71 12.41
CA VAL A 151 1.49 9.81 13.02
C VAL A 151 0.90 9.05 14.20
N LEU A 152 0.16 9.71 15.08
CA LEU A 152 -0.51 9.07 16.20
C LEU A 152 -1.52 8.02 15.73
N GLY A 153 -2.31 8.34 14.69
CA GLY A 153 -3.25 7.41 14.08
C GLY A 153 -2.57 6.14 13.57
N VAL A 154 -1.46 6.30 12.84
CA VAL A 154 -0.64 5.16 12.37
C VAL A 154 -0.16 4.30 13.54
N VAL A 155 0.38 4.90 14.60
CA VAL A 155 0.86 4.15 15.77
C VAL A 155 -0.28 3.42 16.48
N CYS A 156 -1.42 4.07 16.69
CA CYS A 156 -2.58 3.44 17.33
C CYS A 156 -3.12 2.26 16.53
N VAL A 157 -3.28 2.42 15.21
CA VAL A 157 -3.75 1.33 14.33
C VAL A 157 -2.75 0.18 14.30
N ALA A 158 -1.45 0.49 14.16
CA ALA A 158 -0.40 -0.54 14.17
C ALA A 158 -0.39 -1.33 15.47
N ALA A 159 -0.46 -0.65 16.62
CA ALA A 159 -0.52 -1.30 17.93
C ALA A 159 -1.76 -2.19 18.07
N TRP A 160 -2.92 -1.68 17.67
CA TRP A 160 -4.18 -2.44 17.71
C TRP A 160 -4.11 -3.70 16.84
N VAL A 161 -3.65 -3.56 15.58
CA VAL A 161 -3.56 -4.68 14.65
C VAL A 161 -2.55 -5.72 15.13
N LEU A 162 -1.36 -5.30 15.58
CA LEU A 162 -0.36 -6.24 16.09
C LEU A 162 -0.88 -7.05 17.28
N VAL A 163 -1.52 -6.39 18.25
CA VAL A 163 -2.07 -7.08 19.44
C VAL A 163 -3.22 -8.01 19.05
N SER A 164 -4.23 -7.50 18.35
CA SER A 164 -5.42 -8.28 18.00
C SER A 164 -5.09 -9.46 17.09
N MET A 165 -4.26 -9.26 16.06
CA MET A 165 -3.89 -10.35 15.14
C MET A 165 -2.98 -11.38 15.82
N THR A 166 -2.08 -10.98 16.71
CA THR A 166 -1.29 -11.93 17.49
C THR A 166 -2.19 -12.85 18.32
N VAL A 167 -3.20 -12.27 18.99
CA VAL A 167 -4.18 -13.07 19.75
C VAL A 167 -4.95 -14.01 18.87
N ILE A 168 -5.55 -13.48 17.77
CA ILE A 168 -6.39 -14.25 16.84
C ILE A 168 -5.59 -15.41 16.22
N PHE A 169 -4.43 -15.12 15.63
CA PHE A 169 -3.62 -16.15 15.00
C PHE A 169 -3.04 -17.16 16.00
N THR A 170 -2.77 -16.75 17.25
CA THR A 170 -2.38 -17.69 18.30
C THR A 170 -3.51 -18.65 18.64
N ILE A 171 -4.76 -18.18 18.73
CA ILE A 171 -5.91 -19.02 18.97
C ILE A 171 -6.11 -20.01 17.81
N ILE A 172 -6.09 -19.53 16.56
CA ILE A 172 -6.23 -20.37 15.37
C ILE A 172 -5.14 -21.45 15.34
N LYS A 173 -3.87 -21.05 15.57
CA LYS A 173 -2.73 -21.97 15.59
C LYS A 173 -2.90 -23.10 16.61
N LYS A 174 -3.48 -22.79 17.79
CA LYS A 174 -3.67 -23.76 18.88
C LYS A 174 -4.93 -24.63 18.73
N THR A 175 -5.88 -24.23 17.90
CA THR A 175 -7.18 -24.92 17.75
C THR A 175 -7.27 -25.69 16.42
N ILE A 176 -7.19 -24.99 15.31
CA ILE A 176 -7.42 -25.53 13.96
C ILE A 176 -6.08 -25.83 13.26
N GLY A 177 -5.02 -25.12 13.63
CA GLY A 177 -3.74 -25.10 12.91
C GLY A 177 -3.69 -23.96 11.89
N LEU A 178 -2.48 -23.54 11.53
CA LEU A 178 -2.23 -22.46 10.55
C LEU A 178 -1.51 -22.94 9.31
N ARG A 179 -0.91 -24.12 9.36
CA ARG A 179 -0.10 -24.68 8.27
C ARG A 179 -0.54 -26.11 7.98
N VAL A 180 -0.45 -26.46 6.73
CA VAL A 180 -0.55 -27.85 6.27
C VAL A 180 0.68 -28.65 6.73
N SER A 181 0.69 -29.94 6.54
CA SER A 181 1.85 -30.77 6.86
C SER A 181 3.04 -30.42 5.95
N GLU A 182 4.27 -30.63 6.43
CA GLU A 182 5.50 -30.41 5.66
C GLU A 182 5.49 -31.17 4.33
N LYS A 183 4.91 -32.37 4.30
CA LYS A 183 4.78 -33.17 3.09
C LYS A 183 3.87 -32.48 2.07
N GLU A 184 2.73 -31.96 2.48
CA GLU A 184 1.79 -31.25 1.60
C GLU A 184 2.40 -29.95 1.07
N GLU A 185 3.23 -29.23 1.88
CA GLU A 185 3.98 -28.05 1.40
C GLU A 185 4.98 -28.41 0.31
N ILE A 186 5.69 -29.56 0.45
CA ILE A 186 6.68 -30.00 -0.54
C ILE A 186 6.01 -30.53 -1.81
N ASP A 187 4.95 -31.29 -1.66
CA ASP A 187 4.21 -31.86 -2.79
C ASP A 187 3.43 -30.81 -3.60
N GLY A 188 3.12 -29.66 -2.97
CA GLY A 188 2.29 -28.59 -3.53
C GLY A 188 0.82 -28.73 -3.14
N LEU A 189 0.21 -27.59 -2.78
CA LEU A 189 -1.17 -27.55 -2.26
C LEU A 189 -2.22 -27.88 -3.33
N ASP A 190 -1.93 -27.57 -4.61
CA ASP A 190 -2.88 -27.81 -5.71
C ASP A 190 -3.31 -29.28 -5.81
N ILE A 191 -2.41 -30.21 -5.54
CA ILE A 191 -2.71 -31.65 -5.56
C ILE A 191 -3.62 -32.02 -4.39
N HIS A 192 -3.32 -31.53 -3.19
CA HIS A 192 -4.00 -31.92 -1.96
C HIS A 192 -5.34 -31.23 -1.76
N GLU A 193 -5.44 -29.95 -2.13
CA GLU A 193 -6.66 -29.15 -1.93
C GLU A 193 -7.60 -29.16 -3.13
N HIS A 194 -7.05 -29.20 -4.35
CA HIS A 194 -7.84 -29.07 -5.58
C HIS A 194 -7.76 -30.28 -6.51
N GLY A 195 -6.91 -31.25 -6.23
CA GLY A 195 -6.71 -32.41 -7.10
C GLY A 195 -6.11 -32.09 -8.45
N LEU A 196 -5.42 -30.96 -8.56
CA LEU A 196 -4.79 -30.45 -9.78
C LEU A 196 -3.28 -30.71 -9.73
N ALA A 197 -2.73 -31.29 -10.79
CA ALA A 197 -1.28 -31.35 -10.95
C ALA A 197 -0.76 -29.94 -11.32
N SER A 198 0.18 -29.43 -10.55
CA SER A 198 0.87 -28.15 -10.81
C SER A 198 2.00 -28.32 -11.81
#